data_892de9282c60b6719d22667e72f2be78
#
_entry.id   892de9282c60b6719d22667e72f2be78
#
_cell.length_a   1.000
_cell.length_b   1.000
_cell.length_c   1.000
_cell.angle_alpha   90.00
_cell.angle_beta   90.00
_cell.angle_gamma   90.00
#
_symmetry.space_group_name_H-M   'P 1'
#
loop_
_entity.id
_entity.type
_entity.pdbx_description
1 polymer ?
#
loop_
_entity_poly.entity_id
_entity_poly.type
_entity_poly.pdbx_seq_one_letter_code
_entity_poly.pdbx_strand_id
1 'polypeptide(L)'
;MSSRRADPLAQVSDFDIRLLRIFRSVVECGGFSAAETVLGIGRSAISQQMSDLEQRVGLRLCQRGRAGFSLTEEGREVYQSTLQLLSALESFRTEVNGLHLSLIHISEPTRLRR
;
A
#
# COMPACT_ATOMS: atom_id res chain seq x y z
N MET A 1 -21.76 -10.22 -16.81
CA MET A 1 -21.61 -8.83 -16.94
C MET A 1 -21.83 -8.10 -15.70
N SER A 2 -22.98 -8.19 -15.12
CA SER A 2 -23.19 -7.42 -13.91
C SER A 2 -22.29 -7.85 -12.79
N SER A 3 -21.89 -9.09 -12.76
CA SER A 3 -21.00 -9.52 -11.68
C SER A 3 -19.66 -8.82 -11.78
N ARG A 4 -19.27 -8.45 -12.98
CA ARG A 4 -18.03 -7.76 -13.15
C ARG A 4 -18.07 -6.38 -12.52
N ARG A 5 -19.21 -5.73 -12.61
CA ARG A 5 -19.39 -4.45 -12.01
C ARG A 5 -19.37 -4.51 -10.51
N ALA A 6 -19.80 -5.63 -9.96
CA ALA A 6 -19.84 -5.80 -8.52
C ALA A 6 -18.48 -6.10 -7.92
N ASP A 7 -17.48 -6.27 -8.75
CA ASP A 7 -16.14 -6.62 -8.30
C ASP A 7 -15.25 -5.38 -8.34
N PRO A 8 -15.10 -4.67 -7.22
CA PRO A 8 -14.40 -3.39 -7.24
C PRO A 8 -12.92 -3.49 -7.58
N LEU A 9 -12.28 -4.59 -7.28
CA LEU A 9 -10.86 -4.73 -7.58
C LEU A 9 -10.63 -5.84 -8.59
N ALA A 10 -11.36 -5.79 -9.70
CA ALA A 10 -11.20 -6.79 -10.74
C ALA A 10 -9.79 -6.79 -11.29
N GLN A 11 -9.14 -5.63 -11.30
CA GLN A 11 -7.77 -5.51 -11.76
C GLN A 11 -6.99 -4.65 -10.78
N VAL A 12 -5.85 -5.15 -10.36
CA VAL A 12 -4.97 -4.41 -9.47
C VAL A 12 -3.88 -3.75 -10.31
N SER A 13 -3.66 -2.48 -10.08
CA SER A 13 -2.70 -1.70 -10.84
C SER A 13 -1.68 -1.05 -9.90
N ASP A 14 -0.67 -0.42 -10.51
CA ASP A 14 0.30 0.34 -9.74
C ASP A 14 -0.37 1.45 -8.94
N PHE A 15 -1.40 2.03 -9.51
CA PHE A 15 -2.14 3.08 -8.84
C PHE A 15 -2.76 2.54 -7.55
N ASP A 16 -3.31 1.34 -7.60
CA ASP A 16 -3.92 0.73 -6.41
C ASP A 16 -2.87 0.51 -5.32
N ILE A 17 -1.71 0.01 -5.70
CA ILE A 17 -0.64 -0.22 -4.74
C ILE A 17 -0.23 1.10 -4.09
N ARG A 18 -0.13 2.14 -4.87
CA ARG A 18 0.23 3.45 -4.34
C ARG A 18 -0.82 3.94 -3.35
N LEU A 19 -2.08 3.76 -3.68
CA LEU A 19 -3.15 4.17 -2.78
C LEU A 19 -3.08 3.40 -1.46
N LEU A 20 -2.75 2.12 -1.52
CA LEU A 20 -2.63 1.34 -0.30
C LEU A 20 -1.47 1.79 0.57
N ARG A 21 -0.37 2.21 -0.05
CA ARG A 21 0.74 2.74 0.73
C ARG A 21 0.36 4.03 1.43
N ILE A 22 -0.41 4.87 0.75
CA ILE A 22 -0.87 6.10 1.37
C ILE A 22 -1.83 5.79 2.51
N PHE A 23 -2.71 4.82 2.31
CA PHE A 23 -3.64 4.39 3.33
C PHE A 23 -2.89 3.94 4.58
N ARG A 24 -1.86 3.12 4.41
CA ARG A 24 -1.07 2.66 5.54
C ARG A 24 -0.44 3.83 6.29
N SER A 25 0.11 4.78 5.56
CA SER A 25 0.74 5.94 6.20
C SER A 25 -0.27 6.77 6.98
N VAL A 26 -1.46 6.96 6.42
CA VAL A 26 -2.49 7.72 7.10
C VAL A 26 -2.88 7.05 8.41
N VAL A 27 -3.03 5.74 8.38
CA VAL A 27 -3.42 5.01 9.59
C VAL A 27 -2.29 5.05 10.61
N GLU A 28 -1.06 4.84 10.18
CA GLU A 28 0.08 4.82 11.09
C GLU A 28 0.30 6.18 11.72
N CYS A 29 0.06 7.24 10.99
CA CYS A 29 0.25 8.59 11.51
C CYS A 29 -0.94 9.07 12.33
N GLY A 30 -2.06 8.41 12.20
CA GLY A 30 -3.23 8.78 12.97
C GLY A 30 -4.11 9.82 12.33
N GLY A 31 -3.90 10.11 11.06
CA GLY A 31 -4.77 11.06 10.37
C GLY A 31 -4.12 11.64 9.14
N PHE A 32 -4.90 12.43 8.43
CA PHE A 32 -4.47 13.02 7.17
C PHE A 32 -3.39 14.07 7.39
N SER A 33 -3.62 14.95 8.34
CA SER A 33 -2.66 16.05 8.57
C SER A 33 -1.32 15.51 9.02
N ALA A 34 -1.34 14.52 9.91
CA ALA A 34 -0.10 13.95 10.41
C ALA A 34 0.67 13.24 9.32
N ALA A 35 -0.02 12.73 8.32
CA ALA A 35 0.61 11.99 7.25
C ALA A 35 1.28 12.90 6.22
N GLU A 36 0.97 14.20 6.23
CA GLU A 36 1.54 15.11 5.24
C GLU A 36 3.06 15.09 5.24
N THR A 37 3.63 15.13 6.42
CA THR A 37 5.09 15.17 6.53
C THR A 37 5.71 13.87 5.99
N VAL A 38 5.14 12.75 6.35
CA VAL A 38 5.68 11.47 5.92
C VAL A 38 5.54 11.27 4.43
N LEU A 39 4.39 11.65 3.89
CA LEU A 39 4.11 11.41 2.49
C LEU A 39 4.64 12.49 1.57
N GLY A 40 4.92 13.67 2.12
CA GLY A 40 5.43 14.74 1.32
C GLY A 40 4.43 15.37 0.38
N ILE A 41 3.13 15.21 0.67
CA ILE A 41 2.08 15.83 -0.12
C ILE A 41 1.08 16.47 0.82
N GLY A 42 0.29 17.39 0.30
CA GLY A 42 -0.63 18.14 1.12
C GLY A 42 -1.85 17.33 1.50
N ARG A 43 -2.56 17.83 2.50
CA ARG A 43 -3.72 17.16 3.03
C ARG A 43 -4.80 16.97 1.97
N SER A 44 -4.99 17.97 1.09
CA SER A 44 -5.99 17.84 0.03
C SER A 44 -5.69 16.68 -0.88
N ALA A 45 -4.41 16.52 -1.23
CA ALA A 45 -4.01 15.42 -2.10
C ALA A 45 -4.23 14.08 -1.40
N ILE A 46 -3.90 14.01 -0.12
CA ILE A 46 -4.10 12.78 0.64
C ILE A 46 -5.59 12.44 0.69
N SER A 47 -6.41 13.46 0.96
CA SER A 47 -7.85 13.25 1.05
C SER A 47 -8.40 12.74 -0.28
N GLN A 48 -7.92 13.30 -1.38
CA GLN A 48 -8.37 12.86 -2.70
C GLN A 48 -7.96 11.43 -2.97
N GLN A 49 -6.74 11.07 -2.61
CA GLN A 49 -6.27 9.72 -2.85
C GLN A 49 -6.99 8.71 -1.98
N MET A 50 -7.36 9.09 -0.77
CA MET A 50 -8.14 8.21 0.07
C MET A 50 -9.55 8.01 -0.51
N SER A 51 -10.13 9.07 -1.05
CA SER A 51 -11.41 8.93 -1.75
C SER A 51 -11.29 8.01 -2.95
N ASP A 52 -10.20 8.14 -3.69
CA ASP A 52 -9.97 7.27 -4.83
C ASP A 52 -9.88 5.82 -4.38
N LEU A 53 -9.19 5.57 -3.28
CA LEU A 53 -9.09 4.21 -2.77
C LEU A 53 -10.44 3.67 -2.37
N GLU A 54 -11.22 4.47 -1.66
CA GLU A 54 -12.55 4.04 -1.24
C GLU A 54 -13.43 3.72 -2.43
N GLN A 55 -13.30 4.50 -3.50
CA GLN A 55 -14.04 4.21 -4.71
C GLN A 55 -13.57 2.92 -5.37
N ARG A 56 -12.25 2.70 -5.36
CA ARG A 56 -11.71 1.50 -5.97
C ARG A 56 -12.16 0.24 -5.24
N VAL A 57 -12.14 0.26 -3.91
CA VAL A 57 -12.52 -0.93 -3.15
C VAL A 57 -14.02 -1.01 -2.92
N GLY A 58 -14.73 0.08 -3.16
CA GLY A 58 -16.16 0.09 -2.99
C GLY A 58 -16.61 0.10 -1.55
N LEU A 59 -15.76 0.54 -0.63
CA LEU A 59 -16.05 0.54 0.78
C LEU A 59 -15.61 1.85 1.40
N ARG A 60 -16.31 2.22 2.47
CA ARG A 60 -15.88 3.35 3.27
C ARG A 60 -14.84 2.85 4.24
N LEU A 61 -13.67 3.43 4.20
CA LEU A 61 -12.56 2.95 5.02
C LEU A 61 -12.28 3.84 6.21
N CYS A 62 -12.52 5.13 6.08
CA CYS A 62 -12.15 6.09 7.11
C CYS A 62 -13.33 6.94 7.51
N GLN A 63 -13.35 7.34 8.78
CA GLN A 63 -14.29 8.30 9.30
C GLN A 63 -13.53 9.45 9.91
N ARG A 64 -14.05 10.64 9.72
CA ARG A 64 -13.50 11.82 10.36
C ARG A 64 -14.65 12.53 11.05
N GLY A 65 -14.46 12.80 12.30
CA GLY A 65 -15.47 13.48 13.05
C GLY A 65 -14.84 14.27 14.16
N ARG A 66 -15.65 14.64 15.12
CA ARG A 66 -15.14 15.42 16.24
C ARG A 66 -14.08 14.69 16.99
N ALA A 67 -14.21 13.38 17.07
CA ALA A 67 -13.24 12.57 17.77
C ALA A 67 -11.96 12.40 16.98
N GLY A 68 -11.94 12.87 15.74
CA GLY A 68 -10.75 12.76 14.90
C GLY A 68 -10.86 11.62 13.92
N PHE A 69 -9.72 11.14 13.50
CA PHE A 69 -9.62 10.10 12.49
C PHE A 69 -9.83 8.73 13.10
N SER A 70 -10.57 7.89 12.39
CA SER A 70 -10.69 6.49 12.80
C SER A 70 -11.02 5.66 11.57
N LEU A 71 -10.83 4.36 11.69
CA LEU A 71 -11.18 3.43 10.62
C LEU A 71 -12.58 2.91 10.84
N THR A 72 -13.28 2.67 9.72
CA THR A 72 -14.52 1.91 9.81
C THR A 72 -14.15 0.46 10.08
N GLU A 73 -15.16 -0.36 10.29
CA GLU A 73 -14.93 -1.78 10.47
C GLU A 73 -14.31 -2.38 9.22
N GLU A 74 -14.87 -2.02 8.07
CA GLU A 74 -14.32 -2.46 6.80
C GLU A 74 -12.91 -1.92 6.61
N GLY A 75 -12.68 -0.70 7.06
CA GLY A 75 -11.34 -0.11 6.96
C GLY A 75 -10.31 -0.89 7.73
N ARG A 76 -10.69 -1.41 8.89
CA ARG A 76 -9.75 -2.22 9.67
C ARG A 76 -9.39 -3.49 8.94
N GLU A 77 -10.36 -4.13 8.32
CA GLU A 77 -10.09 -5.34 7.58
C GLU A 77 -9.23 -5.08 6.36
N VAL A 78 -9.53 -4.01 5.64
CA VAL A 78 -8.72 -3.66 4.48
C VAL A 78 -7.32 -3.28 4.92
N TYR A 79 -7.19 -2.63 6.07
CA TYR A 79 -5.88 -2.27 6.58
C TYR A 79 -5.04 -3.51 6.88
N GLN A 80 -5.64 -4.53 7.50
CA GLN A 80 -4.90 -5.75 7.78
C GLN A 80 -4.44 -6.42 6.49
N SER A 81 -5.32 -6.47 5.51
CA SER A 81 -4.94 -7.02 4.21
C SER A 81 -3.85 -6.19 3.55
N THR A 82 -3.92 -4.87 3.71
CA THR A 82 -2.90 -3.99 3.16
C THR A 82 -1.54 -4.27 3.76
N LEU A 83 -1.50 -4.47 5.08
CA LEU A 83 -0.23 -4.77 5.73
C LEU A 83 0.35 -6.07 5.21
N GLN A 84 -0.49 -7.07 5.04
CA GLN A 84 -0.03 -8.35 4.52
C GLN A 84 0.52 -8.21 3.11
N LEU A 85 -0.19 -7.48 2.26
CA LEU A 85 0.25 -7.30 0.89
C LEU A 85 1.57 -6.55 0.82
N LEU A 86 1.67 -5.42 1.52
CA LEU A 86 2.87 -4.62 1.45
C LEU A 86 4.06 -5.35 2.08
N SER A 87 3.81 -6.13 3.12
CA SER A 87 4.85 -6.93 3.72
C SER A 87 5.35 -7.99 2.74
N ALA A 88 4.42 -8.61 2.01
CA ALA A 88 4.80 -9.61 1.02
C ALA A 88 5.62 -9.00 -0.09
N LEU A 89 5.27 -7.78 -0.50
CA LEU A 89 6.04 -7.09 -1.54
C LEU A 89 7.45 -6.80 -1.06
N GLU A 90 7.59 -6.39 0.18
CA GLU A 90 8.90 -6.11 0.72
C GLU A 90 9.74 -7.37 0.89
N SER A 91 9.10 -8.44 1.31
CA SER A 91 9.79 -9.72 1.40
C SER A 91 10.27 -10.19 0.04
N PHE A 92 9.41 -10.03 -0.95
CA PHE A 92 9.77 -10.40 -2.31
C PHE A 92 10.99 -9.61 -2.78
N ARG A 93 10.97 -8.31 -2.54
CA ARG A 93 12.08 -7.46 -2.96
C ARG A 93 13.38 -7.85 -2.25
N THR A 94 13.29 -8.10 -0.96
CA THR A 94 14.45 -8.50 -0.19
C THR A 94 15.00 -9.83 -0.69
N GLU A 95 14.12 -10.75 -1.00
CA GLU A 95 14.50 -12.04 -1.49
C GLU A 95 15.21 -11.93 -2.83
N VAL A 96 14.66 -11.14 -3.74
CA VAL A 96 15.27 -10.95 -5.05
C VAL A 96 16.62 -10.26 -4.92
N ASN A 97 16.72 -9.27 -4.06
CA ASN A 97 17.99 -8.59 -3.83
C ASN A 97 19.03 -9.55 -3.26
N GLY A 98 18.60 -10.44 -2.39
CA GLY A 98 19.50 -11.42 -1.85
C GLY A 98 20.03 -12.38 -2.90
N LEU A 99 19.15 -12.79 -3.80
CA LEU A 99 19.57 -13.65 -4.91
C LEU A 99 20.54 -12.93 -5.82
N HIS A 100 20.26 -11.67 -6.10
CA HIS A 100 21.13 -10.88 -6.95
C HIS A 100 22.54 -10.78 -6.36
N LEU A 101 22.61 -10.49 -5.07
CA LEU A 101 23.89 -10.39 -4.40
C LEU A 101 24.61 -11.73 -4.38
N SER A 102 23.87 -12.78 -4.20
CA SER A 102 24.43 -14.11 -4.17
C SER A 102 25.05 -14.48 -5.51
N LEU A 103 24.35 -14.15 -6.58
CA LEU A 103 24.85 -14.43 -7.91
C LEU A 103 26.08 -13.63 -8.23
N ILE A 104 26.09 -12.38 -7.84
CA ILE A 104 27.28 -11.54 -8.05
C ILE A 104 28.44 -12.12 -7.30
N HIS A 105 28.22 -12.52 -6.08
CA HIS A 105 29.27 -13.07 -5.25
C HIS A 105 29.82 -14.36 -5.85
N ILE A 106 28.95 -15.17 -6.36
CA ILE A 106 29.36 -16.42 -6.96
C ILE A 106 30.16 -16.21 -8.23
N SER A 107 29.75 -15.31 -9.07
CA SER A 107 30.44 -15.12 -10.32
C SER A 107 31.78 -14.48 -10.13
N GLU A 108 31.96 -13.73 -9.08
CA GLU A 108 33.20 -13.09 -8.87
C GLU A 108 34.38 -14.00 -8.67
N PRO A 109 34.25 -14.85 -7.73
CA PRO A 109 35.43 -15.61 -7.37
C PRO A 109 35.88 -16.55 -8.40
N THR A 110 35.12 -16.84 -9.14
CA THR A 110 35.50 -17.76 -10.02
C THR A 110 35.87 -17.26 -11.22
N ARG A 111 35.83 -16.42 -11.25
CA ARG A 111 36.02 -16.05 -12.16
C ARG A 111 36.83 -16.51 -12.53
N LEU A 112 36.90 -16.85 -12.09
CA LEU A 112 37.20 -17.31 -12.07
C LEU A 112 37.27 -18.13 -12.50
N ARG A 113 37.25 -18.36 -13.04
CA ARG A 113 37.02 -19.03 -13.25
C ARG A 113 36.94 -19.52 -13.98
N ARG A 114 37.42 -19.32 -14.40
CA ARG A 114 37.42 -19.47 -14.91
C ARG A 114 37.77 -19.38 -15.23
#